data_88fd4dbce06f6f07338776dbb22fbf06
#
_entry.id   88fd4dbce06f6f07338776dbb22fbf06
#
_cell.length_a   1.000
_cell.length_b   1.000
_cell.length_c   1.000
_cell.angle_alpha   90.00
_cell.angle_beta   90.00
_cell.angle_gamma   90.00
#
_symmetry.space_group_name_H-M   'P 1'
#
loop_
_entity.id
_entity.type
_entity.pdbx_description
1 polymer ?
#
loop_
_entity_poly.entity_id
_entity_poly.type
_entity_poly.pdbx_seq_one_letter_code
_entity_poly.pdbx_strand_id
1 'polypeptide(L)'
;MLATLGVPFDPEAASYAVDTAVESGQPLIVANVTQLEPLPMSLRLGYDALEEFTPEVTESVKRPVELASSLGIRVERIRVRSPRPIRALIQLVTERGVGLVVFGPDRSRMSARSYRRAVDALREGAVCLVWVSPDPAKPG
;
A
#
# COMPACT_ATOMS: atom_id res chain seq x y z
N MET A 1 4.96 -6.88 2.33
CA MET A 1 3.68 -6.16 2.03
C MET A 1 3.97 -4.93 1.19
N LEU A 2 3.22 -4.74 0.13
CA LEU A 2 3.23 -3.51 -0.66
C LEU A 2 2.01 -2.67 -0.26
N ALA A 3 2.20 -1.43 0.15
CA ALA A 3 1.12 -0.63 0.72
C ALA A 3 1.03 0.76 0.12
N THR A 4 -0.20 1.27 -0.01
CA THR A 4 -0.49 2.65 -0.39
C THR A 4 -1.61 3.21 0.47
N LEU A 5 -1.78 4.52 0.42
CA LEU A 5 -2.81 5.24 1.16
C LEU A 5 -3.82 5.88 0.21
N GLY A 6 -4.57 5.05 -0.51
CA GLY A 6 -5.66 5.52 -1.35
C GLY A 6 -5.27 6.08 -2.71
N VAL A 7 -3.99 6.04 -3.05
CA VAL A 7 -3.51 6.52 -4.35
C VAL A 7 -2.86 5.36 -5.12
N PRO A 8 -2.67 5.47 -6.43
CA PRO A 8 -2.02 4.42 -7.21
C PRO A 8 -0.63 4.08 -6.68
N PHE A 9 -0.15 2.90 -7.00
CA PHE A 9 1.18 2.46 -6.60
C PHE A 9 2.25 3.02 -7.53
N ASP A 10 3.39 3.33 -6.95
CA ASP A 10 4.58 3.68 -7.69
C ASP A 10 5.15 2.41 -8.36
N PRO A 11 5.46 2.44 -9.67
CA PRO A 11 5.97 1.25 -10.37
C PRO A 11 7.25 0.68 -9.79
N GLU A 12 8.17 1.53 -9.34
CA GLU A 12 9.42 1.09 -8.76
C GLU A 12 9.20 0.35 -7.45
N ALA A 13 8.32 0.88 -6.60
CA ALA A 13 7.96 0.23 -5.34
C ALA A 13 7.29 -1.12 -5.58
N ALA A 14 6.38 -1.17 -6.54
CA ALA A 14 5.69 -2.40 -6.89
C ALA A 14 6.67 -3.47 -7.40
N SER A 15 7.62 -3.08 -8.27
CA SER A 15 8.65 -4.00 -8.75
C SER A 15 9.53 -4.53 -7.61
N TYR A 16 9.94 -3.65 -6.71
CA TYR A 16 10.75 -4.03 -5.57
C TYR A 16 10.02 -5.05 -4.68
N ALA A 17 8.73 -4.82 -4.43
CA ALA A 17 7.94 -5.71 -3.60
C ALA A 17 7.79 -7.10 -4.24
N VAL A 18 7.56 -7.15 -5.56
CA VAL A 18 7.47 -8.41 -6.29
C VAL A 18 8.80 -9.16 -6.27
N ASP A 19 9.89 -8.47 -6.55
CA ASP A 19 11.23 -9.08 -6.55
C ASP A 19 11.55 -9.68 -5.18
N THR A 20 11.24 -8.96 -4.11
CA THR A 20 11.45 -9.43 -2.75
C THR A 20 10.60 -10.66 -2.44
N ALA A 21 9.34 -10.67 -2.85
CA ALA A 21 8.47 -11.81 -2.65
C ALA A 21 8.97 -13.03 -3.41
N VAL A 22 9.41 -12.85 -4.64
CA VAL A 22 9.96 -13.94 -5.46
C VAL A 22 11.24 -14.50 -4.82
N GLU A 23 12.15 -13.63 -4.40
CA GLU A 23 13.40 -14.06 -3.79
C GLU A 23 13.20 -14.79 -2.47
N SER A 24 12.25 -14.35 -1.66
CA SER A 24 12.01 -14.94 -0.35
C SER A 24 11.04 -16.12 -0.39
N GLY A 25 10.27 -16.27 -1.46
CA GLY A 25 9.21 -17.27 -1.54
C GLY A 25 8.00 -16.97 -0.66
N GLN A 26 7.92 -15.77 -0.09
CA GLN A 26 6.83 -15.38 0.78
C GLN A 26 5.65 -14.84 -0.01
N PRO A 27 4.42 -14.96 0.52
CA PRO A 27 3.27 -14.33 -0.11
C PRO A 27 3.43 -12.83 -0.25
N LEU A 28 2.88 -12.27 -1.31
CA LEU A 28 2.83 -10.83 -1.52
C LEU A 28 1.48 -10.31 -1.04
N ILE A 29 1.50 -9.43 -0.04
CA ILE A 29 0.30 -8.76 0.44
C ILE A 29 0.28 -7.37 -0.18
N VAL A 30 -0.80 -7.05 -0.88
CA VAL A 30 -0.99 -5.74 -1.51
C VAL A 30 -2.11 -5.03 -0.74
N ALA A 31 -1.76 -3.97 -0.03
CA ALA A 31 -2.68 -3.28 0.87
C ALA A 31 -2.96 -1.85 0.40
N ASN A 32 -4.23 -1.49 0.37
CA ASN A 32 -4.67 -0.12 0.15
C ASN A 32 -5.44 0.33 1.37
N VAL A 33 -4.90 1.30 2.11
CA VAL A 33 -5.54 1.85 3.30
C VAL A 33 -6.05 3.25 2.97
N THR A 34 -7.34 3.45 3.10
CA THR A 34 -7.98 4.71 2.71
C THR A 34 -8.57 5.43 3.92
N GLN A 35 -8.69 6.75 3.77
CA GLN A 35 -9.32 7.58 4.77
C GLN A 35 -10.82 7.32 4.80
N LEU A 36 -11.32 6.99 5.98
CA LEU A 36 -12.77 6.90 6.21
C LEU A 36 -13.26 8.27 6.66
N GLU A 37 -14.06 8.89 5.82
CA GLU A 37 -14.66 10.17 6.16
C GLU A 37 -16.08 9.96 6.65
N PRO A 38 -16.55 10.78 7.61
CA PRO A 38 -17.93 10.70 8.06
C PRO A 38 -18.84 11.16 6.93
N LEU A 39 -19.65 10.23 6.40
CA LEU A 39 -20.64 10.50 5.37
C LEU A 39 -22.04 10.39 5.95
N PRO A 40 -23.02 11.16 5.43
CA PRO A 40 -24.40 10.93 5.78
C PRO A 40 -24.81 9.49 5.48
N MET A 41 -25.72 8.93 6.29
CA MET A 41 -26.13 7.54 6.15
C MET A 41 -26.60 7.21 4.74
N SER A 42 -27.32 8.12 4.10
CA SER A 42 -27.82 7.93 2.74
C SER A 42 -26.71 7.75 1.72
N LEU A 43 -25.57 8.41 1.92
CA LEU A 43 -24.43 8.27 1.02
C LEU A 43 -23.63 7.01 1.35
N ARG A 44 -23.57 6.60 2.61
CA ARG A 44 -22.87 5.38 3.01
C ARG A 44 -23.48 4.14 2.38
N LEU A 45 -24.79 4.10 2.25
CA LEU A 45 -25.48 2.95 1.66
C LEU A 45 -25.14 2.75 0.18
N GLY A 46 -24.75 3.83 -0.50
CA GLY A 46 -24.32 3.74 -1.91
C GLY A 46 -22.86 3.32 -2.10
N TYR A 47 -22.14 3.15 -1.02
CA TYR A 47 -20.70 2.88 -1.11
C TYR A 47 -20.30 1.44 -0.80
N ASP A 48 -21.26 0.54 -0.63
CA ASP A 48 -20.98 -0.88 -0.41
C ASP A 48 -20.14 -1.47 -1.55
N ALA A 49 -20.31 -0.93 -2.77
CA ALA A 49 -19.56 -1.36 -3.93
C ALA A 49 -18.09 -0.90 -3.92
N LEU A 50 -17.71 -0.04 -2.98
CA LEU A 50 -16.34 0.47 -2.89
C LEU A 50 -15.43 -0.40 -2.03
N GLU A 51 -15.83 -1.63 -1.77
CA GLU A 51 -15.00 -2.55 -1.00
C GLU A 51 -13.81 -3.08 -1.78
N GLU A 52 -13.81 -2.94 -3.09
CA GLU A 52 -12.70 -3.34 -3.93
C GLU A 52 -11.77 -2.15 -4.18
N PHE A 53 -10.53 -2.45 -4.61
CA PHE A 53 -9.60 -1.41 -5.02
C PHE A 53 -10.24 -0.57 -6.12
N THR A 54 -10.03 0.76 -6.10
CA THR A 54 -10.48 1.60 -7.19
C THR A 54 -9.82 1.15 -8.49
N PRO A 55 -10.45 1.35 -9.65
CA PRO A 55 -9.85 0.94 -10.93
C PRO A 55 -8.45 1.47 -11.15
N GLU A 56 -8.19 2.71 -10.73
CA GLU A 56 -6.89 3.34 -10.87
C GLU A 56 -5.81 2.65 -10.03
N VAL A 57 -6.13 2.33 -8.78
CA VAL A 57 -5.19 1.62 -7.91
C VAL A 57 -4.97 0.20 -8.41
N THR A 58 -6.02 -0.49 -8.81
CA THR A 58 -5.94 -1.85 -9.36
C THR A 58 -5.04 -1.89 -10.60
N GLU A 59 -5.22 -0.96 -11.51
CA GLU A 59 -4.42 -0.90 -12.74
C GLU A 59 -2.95 -0.64 -12.45
N SER A 60 -2.65 0.17 -11.44
CA SER A 60 -1.26 0.52 -11.09
C SER A 60 -0.44 -0.67 -10.61
N VAL A 61 -1.09 -1.74 -10.16
CA VAL A 61 -0.41 -2.91 -9.60
C VAL A 61 -0.69 -4.19 -10.40
N LYS A 62 -1.44 -4.09 -11.48
CA LYS A 62 -1.90 -5.23 -12.25
C LYS A 62 -0.76 -6.09 -12.78
N ARG A 63 0.19 -5.48 -13.50
CA ARG A 63 1.32 -6.20 -14.07
C ARG A 63 2.22 -6.85 -13.03
N PRO A 64 2.65 -6.13 -11.99
CA PRO A 64 3.44 -6.73 -10.92
C PRO A 64 2.73 -7.91 -10.25
N VAL A 65 1.43 -7.80 -10.00
CA VAL A 65 0.66 -8.89 -9.38
C VAL A 65 0.57 -10.09 -10.31
N GLU A 66 0.33 -9.87 -11.59
CA GLU A 66 0.29 -10.96 -12.59
C GLU A 66 1.64 -11.66 -12.67
N LEU A 67 2.73 -10.90 -12.66
CA LEU A 67 4.07 -11.47 -12.68
C LEU A 67 4.32 -12.33 -11.45
N ALA A 68 4.01 -11.84 -10.26
CA ALA A 68 4.17 -12.60 -9.03
C ALA A 68 3.37 -13.89 -9.07
N SER A 69 2.12 -13.82 -9.51
CA SER A 69 1.26 -14.99 -9.62
C SER A 69 1.81 -16.01 -10.62
N SER A 70 2.33 -15.56 -11.76
CA SER A 70 2.90 -16.43 -12.77
C SER A 70 4.17 -17.14 -12.29
N LEU A 71 4.85 -16.56 -11.31
CA LEU A 71 6.04 -17.13 -10.70
C LEU A 71 5.70 -17.97 -9.44
N GLY A 72 4.43 -18.26 -9.23
CA GLY A 72 4.00 -19.13 -8.14
C GLY A 72 3.85 -18.44 -6.79
N ILE A 73 3.91 -17.12 -6.74
CA ILE A 73 3.75 -16.38 -5.50
C ILE A 73 2.26 -16.15 -5.23
N ARG A 74 1.83 -16.48 -4.00
CA ARG A 74 0.46 -16.17 -3.58
C ARG A 74 0.33 -14.67 -3.37
N VAL A 75 -0.72 -14.08 -3.93
CA VAL A 75 -1.00 -12.65 -3.78
C VAL A 75 -2.30 -12.49 -3.01
N GLU A 76 -2.26 -11.68 -1.96
CA GLU A 76 -3.44 -11.33 -1.18
C GLU A 76 -3.65 -9.82 -1.28
N ARG A 77 -4.86 -9.40 -1.63
CA ARG A 77 -5.23 -7.99 -1.70
C ARG A 77 -6.08 -7.65 -0.50
N ILE A 78 -5.69 -6.58 0.20
CA ILE A 78 -6.39 -6.12 1.39
C ILE A 78 -6.74 -4.66 1.20
N ARG A 79 -7.98 -4.31 1.51
CA ARG A 79 -8.41 -2.93 1.56
C ARG A 79 -8.95 -2.63 2.95
N VAL A 80 -8.48 -1.51 3.52
CA VAL A 80 -8.89 -1.06 4.83
C VAL A 80 -9.33 0.40 4.73
N ARG A 81 -10.43 0.73 5.35
CA ARG A 81 -10.85 2.12 5.55
C ARG A 81 -10.72 2.45 7.04
N SER A 82 -10.12 3.58 7.34
CA SER A 82 -9.92 4.00 8.71
C SER A 82 -9.93 5.51 8.82
N PRO A 83 -10.47 6.08 9.91
CA PRO A 83 -10.29 7.51 10.17
C PRO A 83 -8.82 7.87 10.43
N ARG A 84 -7.98 6.87 10.69
CA ARG A 84 -6.54 7.04 10.92
C ARG A 84 -5.77 6.03 10.06
N PRO A 85 -5.62 6.30 8.76
CA PRO A 85 -5.07 5.30 7.82
C PRO A 85 -3.66 4.83 8.17
N ILE A 86 -2.79 5.73 8.61
CA ILE A 86 -1.40 5.36 8.91
C ILE A 86 -1.35 4.41 10.10
N ARG A 87 -2.12 4.70 11.14
CA ARG A 87 -2.21 3.83 12.31
C ARG A 87 -2.79 2.47 11.94
N ALA A 88 -3.80 2.46 11.07
CA ALA A 88 -4.41 1.23 10.60
C ALA A 88 -3.40 0.39 9.80
N LEU A 89 -2.57 1.03 8.99
CA LEU A 89 -1.52 0.33 8.25
C LEU A 89 -0.50 -0.29 9.20
N ILE A 90 -0.06 0.44 10.21
CA ILE A 90 0.89 -0.07 11.22
C ILE A 90 0.29 -1.29 11.93
N GLN A 91 -0.98 -1.20 12.31
CA GLN A 91 -1.68 -2.30 12.95
C GLN A 91 -1.77 -3.53 12.03
N LEU A 92 -2.07 -3.32 10.76
CA LEU A 92 -2.16 -4.38 9.77
C LEU A 92 -0.82 -5.09 9.60
N VAL A 93 0.26 -4.34 9.55
CA VAL A 93 1.63 -4.88 9.47
C VAL A 93 1.90 -5.80 10.66
N THR A 94 1.54 -5.38 11.86
CA THR A 94 1.72 -6.17 13.07
C THR A 94 0.85 -7.42 13.07
N GLU A 95 -0.42 -7.27 12.74
CA GLU A 95 -1.37 -8.40 12.72
C GLU A 95 -0.98 -9.49 11.73
N ARG A 96 -0.43 -9.09 10.59
CA ARG A 96 -0.03 -10.03 9.55
C ARG A 96 1.38 -10.59 9.73
N GLY A 97 2.11 -10.14 10.75
CA GLY A 97 3.47 -10.59 10.99
C GLY A 97 4.41 -10.30 9.85
N VAL A 98 4.27 -9.15 9.22
CA VAL A 98 5.03 -8.75 8.05
C VAL A 98 6.46 -8.40 8.44
N GLY A 99 7.45 -8.96 7.71
CA GLY A 99 8.86 -8.67 7.95
C GLY A 99 9.39 -7.48 7.19
N LEU A 100 8.69 -7.09 6.12
CA LEU A 100 9.06 -5.93 5.30
C LEU A 100 7.80 -5.28 4.76
N VAL A 101 7.66 -3.98 4.98
CA VAL A 101 6.62 -3.19 4.33
C VAL A 101 7.28 -2.29 3.29
N VAL A 102 6.82 -2.39 2.05
CA VAL A 102 7.22 -1.51 0.95
C VAL A 102 6.12 -0.45 0.86
N PHE A 103 6.42 0.76 1.33
CA PHE A 103 5.48 1.86 1.27
C PHE A 103 5.60 2.53 -0.09
N GLY A 104 4.66 2.25 -0.97
CA GLY A 104 4.78 2.56 -2.38
C GLY A 104 3.66 3.35 -3.01
N PRO A 105 3.17 4.44 -2.39
CA PRO A 105 2.24 5.31 -3.08
C PRO A 105 2.94 6.10 -4.18
N ASP A 106 2.21 6.44 -5.23
CA ASP A 106 2.67 7.36 -6.26
C ASP A 106 2.79 8.75 -5.63
N ARG A 107 4.00 9.22 -5.45
CA ARG A 107 4.29 10.47 -4.73
C ARG A 107 3.73 11.70 -5.45
N SER A 108 3.52 11.62 -6.75
CA SER A 108 2.90 12.72 -7.50
C SER A 108 1.42 12.91 -7.14
N ARG A 109 0.82 11.91 -6.50
CA ARG A 109 -0.59 11.93 -6.10
C ARG A 109 -0.76 12.28 -4.62
N MET A 110 0.31 12.57 -3.91
CA MET A 110 0.29 12.95 -2.49
C MET A 110 1.06 14.25 -2.30
N SER A 111 0.66 15.04 -1.29
CA SER A 111 1.50 16.17 -0.90
C SER A 111 2.79 15.66 -0.26
N ALA A 112 3.87 16.41 -0.44
CA ALA A 112 5.16 16.05 0.17
C ALA A 112 5.05 15.96 1.70
N ARG A 113 4.24 16.82 2.30
CA ARG A 113 4.01 16.81 3.74
C ARG A 113 3.31 15.53 4.20
N SER A 114 2.25 15.13 3.51
CA SER A 114 1.50 13.91 3.83
C SER A 114 2.37 12.67 3.66
N TYR A 115 3.14 12.62 2.59
CA TYR A 115 4.06 11.52 2.32
C TYR A 115 5.10 11.38 3.43
N ARG A 116 5.75 12.48 3.80
CA ARG A 116 6.78 12.48 4.85
C ARG A 116 6.20 12.07 6.20
N ARG A 117 5.01 12.58 6.52
CA ARG A 117 4.33 12.22 7.77
C ARG A 117 4.05 10.72 7.83
N ALA A 118 3.60 10.14 6.73
CA ALA A 118 3.33 8.71 6.67
C ALA A 118 4.61 7.89 6.82
N VAL A 119 5.66 8.26 6.13
CA VAL A 119 6.96 7.56 6.21
C VAL A 119 7.52 7.61 7.64
N ASP A 120 7.50 8.78 8.25
CA ASP A 120 8.01 8.94 9.62
C ASP A 120 7.20 8.10 10.61
N ALA A 121 5.88 8.11 10.50
CA ALA A 121 5.03 7.34 11.38
C ALA A 121 5.23 5.83 11.21
N LEU A 122 5.40 5.37 9.98
CA LEU A 122 5.68 3.96 9.70
C LEU A 122 7.01 3.54 10.31
N ARG A 123 8.04 4.34 10.14
CA ARG A 123 9.37 4.05 10.68
C ARG A 123 9.39 4.02 12.19
N GLU A 124 8.60 4.88 12.84
CA GLU A 124 8.47 4.87 14.29
C GLU A 124 7.63 3.72 14.82
N GLY A 125 6.53 3.41 14.15
CA GLY A 125 5.51 2.50 14.68
C GLY A 125 5.60 1.06 14.19
N ALA A 126 6.17 0.81 13.01
CA ALA A 126 6.25 -0.54 12.48
C ALA A 126 7.40 -1.30 13.15
N VAL A 127 7.14 -2.56 13.50
CA VAL A 127 8.15 -3.42 14.13
C VAL A 127 8.95 -4.22 13.10
N CYS A 128 8.91 -3.80 11.86
CA CYS A 128 9.58 -4.47 10.74
C CYS A 128 10.37 -3.45 9.92
N LEU A 129 11.06 -3.96 8.89
CA LEU A 129 11.77 -3.09 7.96
C LEU A 129 10.77 -2.31 7.10
N VAL A 130 11.08 -1.05 6.85
CA VAL A 130 10.27 -0.17 6.00
C VAL A 130 11.14 0.29 4.83
N TRP A 131 10.67 -0.01 3.62
CA TRP A 131 11.33 0.43 2.40
C TRP A 131 10.48 1.49 1.72
N VAL A 132 11.12 2.56 1.27
CA VAL A 132 10.47 3.60 0.46
C VAL A 132 11.33 3.87 -0.76
N SER A 133 10.68 4.31 -1.84
CA SER A 133 11.42 4.65 -3.06
C SER A 133 12.39 5.79 -2.80
N PRO A 134 13.60 5.75 -3.42
CA PRO A 134 14.50 6.88 -3.37
C PRO A 134 13.82 8.14 -3.90
N ASP A 135 14.23 9.30 -3.38
CA ASP A 135 13.66 10.57 -3.82
C ASP A 135 13.99 10.81 -5.30
N PRO A 136 12.98 10.84 -6.18
CA PRO A 136 13.23 10.98 -7.62
C PRO A 136 13.67 12.39 -8.02
N ALA A 137 13.55 13.35 -7.13
CA ALA A 137 13.70 14.76 -7.46
C ALA A 137 15.08 15.33 -7.15
N LYS A 138 16.07 14.50 -6.91
CA LYS A 138 17.41 15.01 -6.70
C LYS A 138 18.26 14.79 -7.93
N PRO A 139 18.31 15.76 -8.82
CA PRO A 139 19.37 15.74 -9.80
C PRO A 139 20.68 15.89 -9.03
N GLY A 140 21.47 14.97 -9.17
CA GLY A 140 22.84 14.84 -8.68
C GLY A 140 23.42 15.79 -7.71
#